data_afbbd0d38e12eff1cb5c1a871bc10385
#
_entry.id   afbbd0d38e12eff1cb5c1a871bc10385
#
_cell.length_a   1.000
_cell.length_b   1.000
_cell.length_c   1.000
_cell.angle_alpha   90.00
_cell.angle_beta   90.00
_cell.angle_gamma   90.00
#
_symmetry.space_group_name_H-M   'P 1'
#
loop_
_entity.id
_entity.type
_entity.pdbx_description
1 polymer ?
#
loop_
_entity_poly.entity_id
_entity_poly.type
_entity_poly.pdbx_seq_one_letter_code
_entity_poly.pdbx_strand_id
1 'polypeptide(L)'
;RSHGLPVTKGHEKGAEALKSLIRSSRDWGVHTLTVWGWSTENWKRPYTERKKIFDLIKKSIKETISEAKKDGVRLYHIGRKDRLPGDLMKVLNQAEEETKGNTKHILNLALDYGGRDEIVRAVRKIVSDNIVPEKIDEKLFESYLDTANQPYPNPDLFIRTSGEQRTSGCLPWQMV
;
A
#
# COMPACT_ATOMS: atom_id res chain seq x y z
N ARG A 1 -17.83 12.84 7.98
CA ARG A 1 -18.77 13.95 7.67
C ARG A 1 -19.93 14.01 8.67
N SER A 2 -20.26 12.90 9.33
CA SER A 2 -21.38 12.85 10.31
C SER A 2 -21.16 13.64 11.60
N HIS A 3 -19.93 14.12 11.88
CA HIS A 3 -19.61 14.83 13.12
C HIS A 3 -19.27 16.32 12.94
N GLY A 4 -19.58 16.94 11.80
CA GLY A 4 -19.34 18.38 11.55
C GLY A 4 -17.86 18.82 11.56
N LEU A 5 -16.91 17.91 11.62
CA LEU A 5 -15.48 18.21 11.65
C LEU A 5 -14.91 18.46 10.25
N PRO A 6 -13.90 19.35 10.11
CA PRO A 6 -13.17 19.52 8.87
C PRO A 6 -12.60 18.17 8.36
N VAL A 7 -12.59 17.98 7.05
CA VAL A 7 -12.09 16.75 6.39
C VAL A 7 -10.66 16.40 6.85
N THR A 8 -9.83 17.41 7.10
CA THR A 8 -8.44 17.24 7.60
C THR A 8 -8.36 16.55 8.95
N LYS A 9 -9.25 16.88 9.89
CA LYS A 9 -9.28 16.19 11.19
C LYS A 9 -9.67 14.72 11.08
N GLY A 10 -10.51 14.39 10.10
CA GLY A 10 -10.83 13.00 9.80
C GLY A 10 -9.61 12.21 9.32
N HIS A 11 -8.78 12.81 8.47
CA HIS A 11 -7.54 12.17 7.99
C HIS A 11 -6.50 11.99 9.11
N GLU A 12 -6.35 12.98 10.01
CA GLU A 12 -5.45 12.87 11.17
C GLU A 12 -5.86 11.73 12.11
N LYS A 13 -7.16 11.67 12.46
CA LYS A 13 -7.69 10.58 13.27
C LYS A 13 -7.58 9.21 12.59
N GLY A 14 -7.77 9.17 11.28
CA GLY A 14 -7.53 7.96 10.49
C GLY A 14 -6.07 7.49 10.55
N ALA A 15 -5.11 8.42 10.49
CA ALA A 15 -3.69 8.10 10.62
C ALA A 15 -3.32 7.59 12.03
N GLU A 16 -3.90 8.17 13.09
CA GLU A 16 -3.72 7.70 14.47
C GLU A 16 -4.28 6.27 14.65
N ALA A 17 -5.51 6.03 14.18
CA ALA A 17 -6.14 4.72 14.23
C ALA A 17 -5.32 3.67 13.45
N LEU A 18 -4.75 4.07 12.32
CA LEU A 18 -3.90 3.20 11.52
C LEU A 18 -2.60 2.83 12.25
N LYS A 19 -1.94 3.77 12.93
CA LYS A 19 -0.76 3.47 13.74
C LYS A 19 -1.08 2.46 14.85
N SER A 20 -2.22 2.64 15.52
CA SER A 20 -2.68 1.67 16.52
C SER A 20 -2.92 0.29 15.91
N LEU A 21 -3.59 0.22 14.74
CA LEU A 21 -3.83 -1.03 14.04
C LEU A 21 -2.53 -1.75 13.64
N ILE A 22 -1.54 -1.02 13.13
CA ILE A 22 -0.22 -1.57 12.76
C ILE A 22 0.46 -2.22 13.99
N ARG A 23 0.39 -1.57 15.16
CA ARG A 23 0.93 -2.14 16.41
C ARG A 23 0.16 -3.38 16.82
N SER A 24 -1.17 -3.28 16.92
CA SER A 24 -2.01 -4.41 17.35
C SER A 24 -1.89 -5.61 16.41
N SER A 25 -1.80 -5.40 15.09
CA SER A 25 -1.62 -6.52 14.14
C SER A 25 -0.34 -7.30 14.40
N ARG A 26 0.77 -6.62 14.75
CA ARG A 26 2.01 -7.29 15.15
C ARG A 26 1.84 -8.08 16.45
N ASP A 27 1.21 -7.47 17.45
CA ASP A 27 0.97 -8.11 18.75
C ASP A 27 0.10 -9.37 18.62
N TRP A 28 -0.78 -9.40 17.61
CA TRP A 28 -1.63 -10.57 17.26
C TRP A 28 -0.94 -11.58 16.36
N GLY A 29 0.34 -11.33 15.97
CA GLY A 29 1.10 -12.27 15.13
C GLY A 29 0.74 -12.20 13.64
N VAL A 30 0.08 -11.13 13.18
CA VAL A 30 -0.17 -10.93 11.74
C VAL A 30 1.15 -10.67 11.05
N HIS A 31 1.53 -11.56 10.12
CA HIS A 31 2.80 -11.44 9.40
C HIS A 31 2.80 -10.29 8.40
N THR A 32 1.76 -10.18 7.58
CA THR A 32 1.66 -9.19 6.51
C THR A 32 0.40 -8.35 6.67
N LEU A 33 0.59 -7.03 6.78
CA LEU A 33 -0.50 -6.05 6.79
C LEU A 33 -0.40 -5.18 5.54
N THR A 34 -1.46 -5.12 4.76
CA THR A 34 -1.58 -4.19 3.64
C THR A 34 -2.54 -3.05 4.00
N VAL A 35 -2.07 -1.82 3.89
CA VAL A 35 -2.83 -0.61 4.16
C VAL A 35 -3.04 0.17 2.86
N TRP A 36 -4.30 0.38 2.49
CA TRP A 36 -4.62 1.17 1.29
C TRP A 36 -4.80 2.65 1.64
N GLY A 37 -3.71 3.41 1.51
CA GLY A 37 -3.67 4.83 1.88
C GLY A 37 -4.07 5.79 0.76
N TRP A 38 -3.81 5.44 -0.52
CA TRP A 38 -4.13 6.29 -1.67
C TRP A 38 -4.45 5.47 -2.92
N SER A 39 -5.71 5.60 -3.41
CA SER A 39 -6.16 4.93 -4.63
C SER A 39 -5.80 5.74 -5.89
N THR A 40 -5.62 5.06 -7.02
CA THR A 40 -5.52 5.69 -8.35
C THR A 40 -6.70 6.61 -8.68
N GLU A 41 -7.86 6.39 -8.09
CA GLU A 41 -9.05 7.24 -8.29
C GLU A 41 -9.00 8.55 -7.49
N ASN A 42 -8.20 8.61 -6.44
CA ASN A 42 -8.10 9.78 -5.57
C ASN A 42 -7.41 10.99 -6.23
N TRP A 43 -6.78 10.80 -7.38
CA TRP A 43 -6.21 11.91 -8.16
C TRP A 43 -7.25 12.93 -8.64
N LYS A 44 -8.53 12.56 -8.66
CA LYS A 44 -9.65 13.47 -8.95
C LYS A 44 -9.92 14.49 -7.85
N ARG A 45 -9.32 14.33 -6.66
CA ARG A 45 -9.48 15.27 -5.54
C ARG A 45 -8.76 16.59 -5.81
N PRO A 46 -9.22 17.72 -5.24
CA PRO A 46 -8.56 19.01 -5.35
C PRO A 46 -7.09 18.95 -4.92
N TYR A 47 -6.23 19.73 -5.57
CA TYR A 47 -4.80 19.75 -5.28
C TYR A 47 -4.48 20.03 -3.80
N THR A 48 -5.19 20.98 -3.19
CA THR A 48 -5.01 21.35 -1.78
C THR A 48 -5.30 20.21 -0.81
N GLU A 49 -6.30 19.38 -1.12
CA GLU A 49 -6.62 18.18 -0.33
C GLU A 49 -5.53 17.12 -0.53
N ARG A 50 -5.14 16.85 -1.78
CA ARG A 50 -4.07 15.89 -2.10
C ARG A 50 -2.77 16.24 -1.39
N LYS A 51 -2.36 17.51 -1.43
CA LYS A 51 -1.14 17.97 -0.77
C LYS A 51 -1.17 17.68 0.73
N LYS A 52 -2.26 18.02 1.42
CA LYS A 52 -2.42 17.76 2.86
C LYS A 52 -2.35 16.27 3.19
N ILE A 53 -2.96 15.42 2.37
CA ILE A 53 -2.92 13.96 2.56
C ILE A 53 -1.49 13.44 2.35
N PHE A 54 -0.78 13.87 1.31
CA PHE A 54 0.60 13.45 1.07
C PHE A 54 1.56 13.92 2.16
N ASP A 55 1.37 15.14 2.68
CA ASP A 55 2.15 15.65 3.82
C ASP A 55 1.90 14.81 5.08
N LEU A 56 0.66 14.40 5.34
CA LEU A 56 0.32 13.52 6.45
C LEU A 56 0.92 12.13 6.29
N ILE A 57 0.82 11.52 5.10
CA ILE A 57 1.41 10.22 4.79
C ILE A 57 2.93 10.28 4.99
N LYS A 58 3.59 11.30 4.43
CA LYS A 58 5.03 11.51 4.56
C LYS A 58 5.47 11.61 6.02
N LYS A 59 4.74 12.38 6.83
CA LYS A 59 4.99 12.49 8.27
C LYS A 59 4.83 11.14 8.96
N SER A 60 3.73 10.43 8.70
CA SER A 60 3.45 9.13 9.31
C SER A 60 4.52 8.08 8.98
N ILE A 61 4.99 8.02 7.72
CA ILE A 61 6.06 7.09 7.33
C ILE A 61 7.35 7.40 8.10
N LYS A 62 7.78 8.67 8.17
CA LYS A 62 8.99 9.07 8.90
C LYS A 62 8.94 8.68 10.38
N GLU A 63 7.80 8.85 11.02
CA GLU A 63 7.59 8.45 12.41
C GLU A 63 7.61 6.92 12.59
N THR A 64 7.18 6.18 11.59
CA THR A 64 7.08 4.71 11.63
C THR A 64 8.41 4.01 11.34
N ILE A 65 9.33 4.59 10.56
CA ILE A 65 10.59 3.93 10.14
C ILE A 65 11.39 3.44 11.36
N SER A 66 11.60 4.29 12.37
CA SER A 66 12.40 3.95 13.55
C SER A 66 11.80 2.77 14.33
N GLU A 67 10.49 2.75 14.51
CA GLU A 67 9.76 1.67 15.16
C GLU A 67 9.80 0.39 14.30
N ALA A 68 9.58 0.52 13.00
CA ALA A 68 9.64 -0.59 12.05
C ALA A 68 11.00 -1.31 12.06
N LYS A 69 12.10 -0.54 12.09
CA LYS A 69 13.45 -1.10 12.20
C LYS A 69 13.64 -1.90 13.48
N LYS A 70 13.23 -1.33 14.62
CA LYS A 70 13.36 -1.97 15.93
C LYS A 70 12.53 -3.25 16.03
N ASP A 71 11.34 -3.25 15.44
CA ASP A 71 10.36 -4.33 15.57
C ASP A 71 10.50 -5.39 14.46
N GLY A 72 11.46 -5.23 13.56
CA GLY A 72 11.71 -6.18 12.47
C GLY A 72 10.66 -6.13 11.35
N VAL A 73 9.98 -4.98 11.16
CA VAL A 73 8.99 -4.77 10.11
C VAL A 73 9.66 -4.35 8.80
N ARG A 74 9.42 -5.09 7.73
CA ARG A 74 9.79 -4.73 6.35
C ARG A 74 8.71 -3.84 5.74
N LEU A 75 9.07 -2.66 5.26
CA LEU A 75 8.16 -1.75 4.55
C LEU A 75 8.25 -1.98 3.04
N TYR A 76 7.09 -2.02 2.37
CA TYR A 76 6.98 -2.04 0.92
C TYR A 76 5.99 -0.99 0.44
N HIS A 77 6.34 -0.27 -0.60
CA HIS A 77 5.41 0.53 -1.37
C HIS A 77 4.86 -0.29 -2.54
N ILE A 78 3.57 -0.58 -2.51
CA ILE A 78 2.84 -1.17 -3.64
C ILE A 78 1.98 -0.10 -4.33
N GLY A 79 1.97 -0.12 -5.66
CA GLY A 79 1.32 0.88 -6.52
C GLY A 79 2.29 1.61 -7.45
N ARG A 80 1.78 2.64 -8.09
CA ARG A 80 2.54 3.43 -9.06
C ARG A 80 3.59 4.31 -8.38
N LYS A 81 4.80 4.33 -8.94
CA LYS A 81 5.94 5.12 -8.43
C LYS A 81 6.19 6.41 -9.22
N ASP A 82 5.53 6.56 -10.37
CA ASP A 82 5.78 7.63 -11.36
C ASP A 82 4.93 8.90 -11.16
N ARG A 83 3.87 8.86 -10.34
CA ARG A 83 2.94 9.98 -10.17
C ARG A 83 2.95 10.62 -8.79
N LEU A 84 3.49 9.93 -7.79
CA LEU A 84 3.60 10.47 -6.44
C LEU A 84 4.62 11.63 -6.38
N PRO A 85 4.41 12.64 -5.50
CA PRO A 85 5.38 13.71 -5.31
C PRO A 85 6.78 13.19 -5.00
N GLY A 86 7.80 13.81 -5.60
CA GLY A 86 9.18 13.33 -5.48
C GLY A 86 9.72 13.32 -4.04
N ASP A 87 9.26 14.23 -3.18
CA ASP A 87 9.62 14.26 -1.76
C ASP A 87 8.97 13.12 -0.96
N LEU A 88 7.75 12.70 -1.33
CA LEU A 88 7.11 11.51 -0.77
C LEU A 88 7.81 10.24 -1.25
N MET A 89 8.15 10.16 -2.54
CA MET A 89 8.91 9.02 -3.09
C MET A 89 10.27 8.85 -2.42
N LYS A 90 10.97 9.95 -2.12
CA LYS A 90 12.25 9.89 -1.36
C LYS A 90 12.05 9.24 0.02
N VAL A 91 10.98 9.60 0.73
CA VAL A 91 10.68 9.02 2.06
C VAL A 91 10.30 7.55 1.95
N LEU A 92 9.52 7.17 0.93
CA LEU A 92 9.16 5.76 0.67
C LEU A 92 10.39 4.92 0.36
N ASN A 93 11.23 5.36 -0.57
CA ASN A 93 12.47 4.65 -0.93
C ASN A 93 13.42 4.52 0.26
N GLN A 94 13.53 5.57 1.09
CA GLN A 94 14.30 5.52 2.33
C GLN A 94 13.73 4.47 3.30
N ALA A 95 12.40 4.43 3.46
CA ALA A 95 11.75 3.47 4.34
C ALA A 95 11.95 2.02 3.87
N GLU A 96 11.82 1.76 2.56
CA GLU A 96 12.09 0.45 1.96
C GLU A 96 13.55 0.03 2.16
N GLU A 97 14.51 0.93 1.93
CA GLU A 97 15.94 0.65 2.06
C GLU A 97 16.34 0.41 3.52
N GLU A 98 15.91 1.27 4.44
CA GLU A 98 16.25 1.16 5.86
C GLU A 98 15.66 -0.08 6.55
N THR A 99 14.61 -0.67 5.98
CA THR A 99 13.94 -1.85 6.53
C THR A 99 14.19 -3.12 5.72
N LYS A 100 15.03 -3.07 4.69
CA LYS A 100 15.22 -4.18 3.72
C LYS A 100 15.70 -5.50 4.34
N GLY A 101 16.43 -5.43 5.44
CA GLY A 101 16.91 -6.61 6.17
C GLY A 101 15.90 -7.22 7.14
N ASN A 102 14.74 -6.59 7.33
CA ASN A 102 13.72 -7.05 8.27
C ASN A 102 12.87 -8.18 7.65
N THR A 103 12.51 -9.16 8.46
CA THR A 103 11.80 -10.36 8.00
C THR A 103 10.67 -10.83 8.92
N LYS A 104 10.49 -10.19 10.09
CA LYS A 104 9.46 -10.63 11.05
C LYS A 104 8.04 -10.31 10.61
N HIS A 105 7.85 -9.12 10.07
CA HIS A 105 6.55 -8.62 9.62
C HIS A 105 6.73 -7.83 8.33
N ILE A 106 5.66 -7.75 7.54
CA ILE A 106 5.59 -6.92 6.34
C ILE A 106 4.47 -5.89 6.51
N LEU A 107 4.78 -4.63 6.20
CA LEU A 107 3.81 -3.57 6.07
C LEU A 107 3.82 -3.05 4.62
N ASN A 108 2.77 -3.40 3.86
CA ASN A 108 2.53 -2.88 2.53
C ASN A 108 1.78 -1.55 2.61
N LEU A 109 2.38 -0.51 2.10
CA LEU A 109 1.77 0.81 1.91
C LEU A 109 1.25 0.91 0.48
N ALA A 110 -0.05 0.66 0.27
CA ALA A 110 -0.68 0.79 -1.03
C ALA A 110 -0.97 2.28 -1.30
N LEU A 111 -0.07 2.93 -2.07
CA LEU A 111 -0.15 4.33 -2.43
C LEU A 111 -0.10 4.48 -3.96
N ASP A 112 -1.02 5.27 -4.49
CA ASP A 112 -1.32 5.31 -5.92
C ASP A 112 -1.56 3.92 -6.49
N TYR A 113 -2.30 3.12 -5.69
CA TYR A 113 -2.62 1.75 -6.00
C TYR A 113 -4.07 1.61 -6.49
N GLY A 114 -4.25 0.77 -7.50
CA GLY A 114 -5.55 0.31 -7.99
C GLY A 114 -5.36 -1.02 -8.69
N GLY A 115 -6.14 -2.05 -8.33
CA GLY A 115 -5.89 -3.40 -8.83
C GLY A 115 -6.03 -3.54 -10.35
N ARG A 116 -6.97 -2.82 -10.97
CA ARG A 116 -7.05 -2.80 -12.46
C ARG A 116 -5.81 -2.17 -13.08
N ASP A 117 -5.27 -1.10 -12.48
CA ASP A 117 -4.01 -0.48 -12.93
C ASP A 117 -2.83 -1.43 -12.74
N GLU A 118 -2.77 -2.14 -11.62
CA GLU A 118 -1.74 -3.14 -11.36
C GLU A 118 -1.72 -4.23 -12.42
N ILE A 119 -2.90 -4.82 -12.73
CA ILE A 119 -3.05 -5.84 -13.77
C ILE A 119 -2.55 -5.32 -15.12
N VAL A 120 -2.97 -4.12 -15.52
CA VAL A 120 -2.52 -3.51 -16.79
C VAL A 120 -1.00 -3.26 -16.78
N ARG A 121 -0.42 -2.85 -15.65
CA ARG A 121 1.02 -2.66 -15.52
C ARG A 121 1.78 -4.00 -15.60
N ALA A 122 1.26 -5.06 -14.99
CA ALA A 122 1.82 -6.40 -15.09
C ALA A 122 1.84 -6.88 -16.54
N VAL A 123 0.70 -6.78 -17.25
CA VAL A 123 0.61 -7.14 -18.68
C VAL A 123 1.61 -6.35 -19.53
N ARG A 124 1.72 -5.03 -19.31
CA ARG A 124 2.69 -4.21 -20.06
C ARG A 124 4.14 -4.65 -19.84
N LYS A 125 4.50 -5.03 -18.60
CA LYS A 125 5.83 -5.55 -18.30
C LYS A 125 6.08 -6.89 -19.01
N ILE A 126 5.13 -7.82 -18.95
CA ILE A 126 5.21 -9.12 -19.62
C ILE A 126 5.47 -8.92 -21.12
N VAL A 127 4.73 -8.01 -21.77
CA VAL A 127 4.91 -7.67 -23.19
C VAL A 127 6.28 -7.02 -23.43
N SER A 128 6.69 -6.10 -22.57
CA SER A 128 8.00 -5.43 -22.67
C SER A 128 9.18 -6.37 -22.52
N ASP A 129 9.02 -7.42 -21.71
CA ASP A 129 10.03 -8.46 -21.48
C ASP A 129 10.03 -9.54 -22.58
N ASN A 130 9.20 -9.36 -23.65
CA ASN A 130 9.08 -10.27 -24.77
C ASN A 130 8.73 -11.72 -24.35
N ILE A 131 7.93 -11.89 -23.32
CA ILE A 131 7.47 -13.20 -22.89
C ILE A 131 6.49 -13.74 -23.94
N VAL A 132 6.78 -14.94 -24.44
CA VAL A 132 5.92 -15.62 -25.43
C VAL A 132 4.61 -16.07 -24.76
N PRO A 133 3.47 -16.02 -25.49
CA PRO A 133 2.14 -16.32 -24.90
C PRO A 133 2.05 -17.67 -24.20
N GLU A 134 2.73 -18.69 -24.73
CA GLU A 134 2.73 -20.07 -24.24
C GLU A 134 3.38 -20.22 -22.86
N LYS A 135 4.17 -19.23 -22.42
CA LYS A 135 4.80 -19.19 -21.08
C LYS A 135 4.00 -18.42 -20.06
N ILE A 136 2.90 -17.77 -20.49
CA ILE A 136 2.09 -16.96 -19.58
C ILE A 136 1.11 -17.87 -18.87
N ASP A 137 1.38 -18.13 -17.59
CA ASP A 137 0.50 -18.80 -16.64
C ASP A 137 0.24 -17.90 -15.41
N GLU A 138 -0.59 -18.36 -14.49
CA GLU A 138 -0.92 -17.60 -13.27
C GLU A 138 0.33 -17.27 -12.45
N LYS A 139 1.23 -18.22 -12.28
CA LYS A 139 2.47 -18.06 -11.50
C LYS A 139 3.40 -17.02 -12.11
N LEU A 140 3.58 -17.04 -13.44
CA LEU A 140 4.35 -16.03 -14.12
C LEU A 140 3.67 -14.66 -13.96
N PHE A 141 2.36 -14.58 -14.15
CA PHE A 141 1.62 -13.31 -14.00
C PHE A 141 1.77 -12.73 -12.59
N GLU A 142 1.65 -13.56 -11.54
CA GLU A 142 1.86 -13.17 -10.15
C GLU A 142 3.25 -12.58 -9.90
N SER A 143 4.28 -13.08 -10.59
CA SER A 143 5.64 -12.57 -10.49
C SER A 143 5.80 -11.12 -10.99
N TYR A 144 4.82 -10.61 -11.73
CA TYR A 144 4.77 -9.23 -12.24
C TYR A 144 3.90 -8.28 -11.41
N LEU A 145 3.17 -8.79 -10.42
CA LEU A 145 2.36 -7.97 -9.52
C LEU A 145 3.22 -7.23 -8.47
N ASP A 146 2.65 -6.20 -7.87
CA ASP A 146 3.34 -5.40 -6.85
C ASP A 146 3.63 -6.20 -5.56
N THR A 147 2.89 -7.28 -5.33
CA THR A 147 3.08 -8.22 -4.20
C THR A 147 4.03 -9.38 -4.53
N ALA A 148 4.59 -9.42 -5.73
CA ALA A 148 5.61 -10.40 -6.11
C ALA A 148 6.77 -10.38 -5.10
N ASN A 149 7.39 -11.53 -4.88
CA ASN A 149 8.49 -11.71 -3.93
C ASN A 149 8.13 -11.53 -2.45
N GLN A 150 6.85 -11.47 -2.09
CA GLN A 150 6.40 -11.54 -0.71
C GLN A 150 6.03 -12.99 -0.35
N PRO A 151 6.30 -13.43 0.90
CA PRO A 151 6.02 -14.82 1.30
C PRO A 151 4.51 -15.12 1.37
N TYR A 152 3.69 -14.10 1.61
CA TYR A 152 2.23 -14.20 1.71
C TYR A 152 1.58 -13.09 0.88
N PRO A 153 1.55 -13.25 -0.48
CA PRO A 153 1.03 -12.20 -1.36
C PRO A 153 -0.49 -12.07 -1.32
N ASN A 154 -1.19 -13.16 -0.94
CA ASN A 154 -2.64 -13.24 -0.91
C ASN A 154 -3.17 -12.99 0.50
N PRO A 155 -4.16 -12.11 0.69
CA PRO A 155 -4.69 -11.80 2.00
C PRO A 155 -5.69 -12.87 2.47
N ASP A 156 -5.56 -13.33 3.73
CA ASP A 156 -6.52 -14.21 4.39
C ASP A 156 -7.76 -13.44 4.89
N LEU A 157 -7.62 -12.14 5.12
CA LEU A 157 -8.68 -11.29 5.66
C LEU A 157 -8.65 -9.90 5.02
N PHE A 158 -9.81 -9.46 4.53
CA PHE A 158 -10.03 -8.10 4.06
C PHE A 158 -10.99 -7.35 4.97
N ILE A 159 -10.54 -6.22 5.51
CA ILE A 159 -11.35 -5.37 6.40
C ILE A 159 -11.60 -4.03 5.71
N ARG A 160 -12.88 -3.67 5.59
CA ARG A 160 -13.30 -2.35 5.16
C ARG A 160 -14.22 -1.71 6.20
N THR A 161 -13.82 -0.55 6.69
CA THR A 161 -14.58 0.20 7.69
C THR A 161 -15.70 1.04 7.07
N SER A 162 -16.50 1.71 7.92
CA SER A 162 -17.56 2.66 7.50
C SER A 162 -18.78 2.03 6.82
N GLY A 163 -19.06 0.73 7.08
CA GLY A 163 -20.25 0.04 6.55
C GLY A 163 -20.24 -0.21 5.04
N GLU A 164 -19.11 -0.02 4.38
CA GLU A 164 -18.95 -0.27 2.94
C GLU A 164 -18.65 -1.74 2.66
N GLN A 165 -19.43 -2.37 1.79
CA GLN A 165 -19.35 -3.81 1.48
C GLN A 165 -18.72 -4.12 0.10
N ARG A 166 -17.94 -3.19 -0.46
CA ARG A 166 -17.27 -3.35 -1.75
C ARG A 166 -15.76 -3.31 -1.60
N THR A 167 -15.02 -4.07 -2.41
CA THR A 167 -13.55 -4.08 -2.41
C THR A 167 -12.95 -2.84 -3.10
N SER A 168 -13.72 -2.18 -3.98
CA SER A 168 -13.31 -1.03 -4.80
C SER A 168 -12.01 -1.26 -5.59
N GLY A 169 -11.71 -2.52 -5.94
CA GLY A 169 -10.52 -2.87 -6.69
C GLY A 169 -9.23 -2.92 -5.86
N CYS A 170 -9.34 -3.15 -4.54
CA CYS A 170 -8.19 -3.48 -3.71
C CYS A 170 -7.77 -4.93 -3.95
N LEU A 171 -6.53 -5.16 -4.36
CA LEU A 171 -5.92 -6.49 -4.54
C LEU A 171 -6.82 -7.53 -5.25
N PRO A 172 -7.46 -7.21 -6.40
CA PRO A 172 -8.50 -8.09 -6.98
C PRO A 172 -7.95 -9.44 -7.44
N TRP A 173 -6.71 -9.52 -7.86
CA TRP A 173 -6.05 -10.78 -8.22
C TRP A 173 -5.74 -11.61 -6.98
N GLN A 174 -5.20 -10.97 -5.96
CA GLN A 174 -4.73 -11.64 -4.74
C GLN A 174 -5.86 -12.08 -3.80
N MET A 175 -7.10 -11.59 -4.00
CA MET A 175 -8.27 -11.90 -3.17
C MET A 175 -9.20 -12.98 -3.77
N VAL A 176 -8.74 -13.73 -4.75
CA VAL A 176 -9.51 -14.83 -5.37
C VAL A 176 -9.17 -16.15 -4.73
#